data_940658b80b757c78d8f97650bed24401
#
_entry.id   940658b80b757c78d8f97650bed24401
#
_cell.length_a   1.000
_cell.length_b   1.000
_cell.length_c   1.000
_cell.angle_alpha   90.00
_cell.angle_beta   90.00
_cell.angle_gamma   90.00
#
_symmetry.space_group_name_H-M   'P 1'
#
loop_
_entity.id
_entity.type
_entity.pdbx_description
1 polymer ?
#
loop_
_entity_poly.entity_id
_entity_poly.type
_entity_poly.pdbx_seq_one_letter_code
_entity_poly.pdbx_strand_id
1 'polypeptide(L)'
;MTIDFKDLRPPANYPAYPPYHTGDYLEEFFYKFYKLHKQDFDKTGYILIPILWTNTYLRNIPTNDIQGYIDYLPTNTRYFTVSQFDDGIKEILPLDTVNFVAGGNMDGIPIPLICSPIPQQLLTETPKDIFCSFVGTYVNSERYKCRFDLYNNYSRNKNFYFSKPRHWNRQIAEDRFQEFINITKRSTFTLCPRGYGKQSFRLYEVIQLNSIPVFVYDDEFLPFKDRIDWSSFCVTVKLEDISNLEIVLNSINYVKQQEMLIAGKQIYNEYFTMKGMSKNILKTLQNL
;
A
#
# COMPACT_ATOMS: atom_id res chain seq x y z
N MET A 1 13.16 27.57 -19.80
CA MET A 1 14.04 27.28 -18.65
C MET A 1 13.70 25.88 -18.21
N THR A 2 14.63 24.94 -18.23
CA THR A 2 14.36 23.57 -17.77
C THR A 2 14.56 23.56 -16.26
N ILE A 3 13.51 23.30 -15.51
CA ILE A 3 13.59 23.21 -14.05
C ILE A 3 14.29 21.90 -13.69
N ASP A 4 15.37 21.98 -12.92
CA ASP A 4 16.04 20.80 -12.39
C ASP A 4 15.44 20.41 -11.03
N PHE A 5 14.65 19.34 -11.03
CA PHE A 5 14.06 18.80 -9.81
C PHE A 5 15.05 17.93 -9.00
N LYS A 6 16.34 17.93 -9.31
CA LYS A 6 17.31 17.03 -8.68
C LYS A 6 17.33 17.13 -7.17
N ASP A 7 17.23 18.34 -6.62
CA ASP A 7 17.22 18.57 -5.18
C ASP A 7 15.92 18.09 -4.50
N LEU A 8 14.84 17.96 -5.29
CA LEU A 8 13.55 17.41 -4.83
C LEU A 8 13.43 15.91 -5.06
N ARG A 9 14.54 15.25 -5.41
CA ARG A 9 14.67 13.80 -5.53
C ARG A 9 15.80 13.26 -4.64
N PRO A 10 15.87 13.63 -3.37
CA PRO A 10 16.90 13.10 -2.50
C PRO A 10 16.68 11.59 -2.30
N PRO A 11 17.74 10.79 -2.18
CA PRO A 11 17.59 9.38 -1.85
C PRO A 11 17.01 9.21 -0.44
N ALA A 12 16.34 8.08 -0.19
CA ALA A 12 15.93 7.71 1.15
C ALA A 12 17.15 7.54 2.07
N ASN A 13 17.08 8.12 3.27
CA ASN A 13 18.12 8.00 4.29
C ASN A 13 17.56 7.60 5.66
N TYR A 14 16.48 6.88 5.66
CA TYR A 14 15.81 6.35 6.84
C TYR A 14 15.92 4.82 6.88
N PRO A 15 15.77 4.19 8.07
CA PRO A 15 15.80 2.73 8.18
C PRO A 15 14.83 2.05 7.21
N ALA A 16 15.22 0.90 6.67
CA ALA A 16 14.35 0.11 5.81
C ALA A 16 13.03 -0.19 6.51
N TYR A 17 11.93 0.06 5.79
CA TYR A 17 10.58 -0.21 6.29
C TYR A 17 9.67 -0.61 5.12
N PRO A 18 9.06 -1.79 5.18
CA PRO A 18 9.22 -2.87 6.18
C PRO A 18 10.68 -3.36 6.33
N PRO A 19 11.04 -4.09 7.41
CA PRO A 19 12.44 -4.40 7.72
C PRO A 19 13.17 -5.24 6.66
N TYR A 20 12.44 -5.95 5.81
CA TYR A 20 12.98 -6.72 4.69
C TYR A 20 13.14 -5.91 3.40
N HIS A 21 12.68 -4.64 3.39
CA HIS A 21 12.78 -3.80 2.20
C HIS A 21 14.24 -3.56 1.80
N THR A 22 14.51 -3.70 0.52
CA THR A 22 15.83 -3.43 -0.10
C THR A 22 15.66 -2.66 -1.39
N GLY A 23 16.64 -1.82 -1.71
CA GLY A 23 16.65 -1.06 -2.96
C GLY A 23 15.74 0.18 -2.93
N ASP A 24 15.13 0.47 -4.06
CA ASP A 24 14.34 1.68 -4.25
C ASP A 24 12.96 1.57 -3.61
N TYR A 25 12.49 2.64 -2.98
CA TYR A 25 11.10 2.79 -2.60
C TYR A 25 10.21 3.10 -3.82
N LEU A 26 8.90 3.10 -3.63
CA LEU A 26 7.90 3.18 -4.69
C LEU A 26 8.14 4.37 -5.64
N GLU A 27 8.32 5.59 -5.10
CA GLU A 27 8.50 6.81 -5.90
C GLU A 27 9.83 6.79 -6.67
N GLU A 28 10.91 6.31 -6.03
CA GLU A 28 12.23 6.18 -6.66
C GLU A 28 12.22 5.17 -7.80
N PHE A 29 11.61 3.99 -7.54
CA PHE A 29 11.44 2.95 -8.56
C PHE A 29 10.62 3.46 -9.73
N PHE A 30 9.48 4.11 -9.45
CA PHE A 30 8.61 4.66 -10.49
C PHE A 30 9.33 5.70 -11.34
N TYR A 31 10.11 6.60 -10.73
CA TYR A 31 10.89 7.58 -11.48
C TYR A 31 11.90 6.92 -12.43
N LYS A 32 12.59 5.86 -11.99
CA LYS A 32 13.50 5.09 -12.86
C LYS A 32 12.75 4.38 -13.98
N PHE A 33 11.58 3.80 -13.66
CA PHE A 33 10.70 3.17 -14.65
C PHE A 33 10.21 4.18 -15.69
N TYR A 34 9.76 5.35 -15.26
CA TYR A 34 9.35 6.44 -16.15
C TYR A 34 10.46 6.83 -17.13
N LYS A 35 11.69 7.03 -16.65
CA LYS A 35 12.84 7.35 -17.53
C LYS A 35 13.12 6.27 -18.56
N LEU A 36 13.04 5.00 -18.14
CA LEU A 36 13.28 3.86 -19.04
C LEU A 36 12.20 3.73 -20.12
N HIS A 37 10.96 4.07 -19.79
CA HIS A 37 9.80 3.98 -20.67
C HIS A 37 9.30 5.34 -21.16
N LYS A 38 10.18 6.36 -21.20
CA LYS A 38 9.85 7.75 -21.53
C LYS A 38 9.02 7.89 -22.80
N GLN A 39 9.38 7.18 -23.86
CA GLN A 39 8.67 7.21 -25.13
C GLN A 39 7.21 6.75 -25.04
N ASP A 40 6.91 5.78 -24.18
CA ASP A 40 5.53 5.29 -24.01
C ASP A 40 4.71 6.29 -23.16
N PHE A 41 5.33 6.92 -22.17
CA PHE A 41 4.70 8.01 -21.42
C PHE A 41 4.44 9.23 -22.30
N ASP A 42 5.36 9.60 -23.19
CA ASP A 42 5.19 10.75 -24.10
C ASP A 42 3.95 10.59 -25.00
N LYS A 43 3.62 9.36 -25.40
CA LYS A 43 2.41 9.06 -26.19
C LYS A 43 1.11 9.34 -25.43
N THR A 44 1.13 9.38 -24.10
CA THR A 44 -0.05 9.69 -23.29
C THR A 44 -0.38 11.19 -23.28
N GLY A 45 0.57 12.04 -23.62
CA GLY A 45 0.46 13.49 -23.53
C GLY A 45 0.59 14.04 -22.10
N TYR A 46 0.91 13.19 -21.11
CA TYR A 46 1.15 13.59 -19.72
C TYR A 46 2.65 13.63 -19.40
N ILE A 47 3.04 14.63 -18.60
CA ILE A 47 4.41 14.82 -18.14
C ILE A 47 4.47 14.56 -16.63
N LEU A 48 5.43 13.75 -16.19
CA LEU A 48 5.66 13.51 -14.76
C LEU A 48 6.19 14.76 -14.07
N ILE A 49 5.57 15.16 -12.96
CA ILE A 49 6.20 16.03 -11.95
C ILE A 49 7.12 15.12 -11.12
N PRO A 50 8.44 15.18 -11.31
CA PRO A 50 9.36 14.15 -10.84
C PRO A 50 9.86 14.42 -9.41
N ILE A 51 8.97 14.76 -8.50
CA ILE A 51 9.29 14.97 -7.08
C ILE A 51 9.18 13.62 -6.34
N LEU A 52 10.16 13.30 -5.50
CA LEU A 52 10.08 12.19 -4.56
C LEU A 52 9.48 12.70 -3.24
N TRP A 53 8.16 12.79 -3.20
CA TRP A 53 7.41 13.46 -2.14
C TRP A 53 7.76 12.94 -0.75
N THR A 54 7.77 11.62 -0.58
CA THR A 54 8.09 10.98 0.71
C THR A 54 9.49 11.35 1.19
N ASN A 55 10.50 11.21 0.33
CA ASN A 55 11.87 11.53 0.69
C ASN A 55 12.05 13.02 0.96
N THR A 56 11.41 13.86 0.18
CA THR A 56 11.45 15.32 0.30
C THR A 56 10.86 15.78 1.62
N TYR A 57 9.68 15.30 1.99
CA TYR A 57 9.06 15.65 3.27
C TYR A 57 9.80 15.08 4.48
N LEU A 58 10.29 13.85 4.40
CA LEU A 58 11.06 13.26 5.49
C LEU A 58 12.44 13.91 5.67
N ARG A 59 12.91 14.66 4.68
CA ARG A 59 14.13 15.51 4.80
C ARG A 59 13.81 16.93 5.24
N ASN A 60 12.54 17.26 5.47
CA ASN A 60 12.09 18.59 5.87
C ASN A 60 12.48 19.69 4.86
N ILE A 61 12.44 19.40 3.56
CA ILE A 61 12.61 20.42 2.53
C ILE A 61 11.43 21.39 2.65
N PRO A 62 11.68 22.71 2.72
CA PRO A 62 10.61 23.69 2.90
C PRO A 62 9.57 23.64 1.76
N THR A 63 8.27 23.64 2.12
CA THR A 63 7.17 23.64 1.15
C THR A 63 7.24 24.82 0.17
N ASN A 64 7.67 25.99 0.63
CA ASN A 64 7.82 27.16 -0.24
C ASN A 64 8.85 26.93 -1.35
N ASP A 65 9.93 26.22 -1.07
CA ASP A 65 10.93 25.90 -2.09
C ASP A 65 10.36 24.93 -3.12
N ILE A 66 9.59 23.93 -2.68
CA ILE A 66 8.90 22.97 -3.55
C ILE A 66 7.86 23.69 -4.42
N GLN A 67 7.03 24.54 -3.80
CA GLN A 67 6.02 25.32 -4.50
C GLN A 67 6.66 26.24 -5.56
N GLY A 68 7.77 26.89 -5.24
CA GLY A 68 8.51 27.71 -6.20
C GLY A 68 8.92 26.95 -7.46
N TYR A 69 9.31 25.66 -7.36
CA TYR A 69 9.58 24.84 -8.54
C TYR A 69 8.30 24.51 -9.34
N ILE A 70 7.20 24.23 -8.65
CA ILE A 70 5.92 23.88 -9.29
C ILE A 70 5.36 25.09 -10.04
N ASP A 71 5.45 26.29 -9.49
CA ASP A 71 4.95 27.54 -10.09
C ASP A 71 5.65 27.91 -11.42
N TYR A 72 6.83 27.37 -11.66
CA TYR A 72 7.55 27.54 -12.93
C TYR A 72 7.17 26.50 -14.01
N LEU A 73 6.29 25.54 -13.71
CA LEU A 73 5.85 24.56 -14.70
C LEU A 73 4.99 25.23 -15.79
N PRO A 74 5.15 24.84 -17.08
CA PRO A 74 4.32 25.34 -18.17
C PRO A 74 2.82 25.11 -17.94
N THR A 75 1.99 26.14 -18.12
CA THR A 75 0.56 26.13 -17.81
C THR A 75 -0.30 25.32 -18.77
N ASN A 76 0.12 25.15 -20.02
CA ASN A 76 -0.64 24.42 -21.05
C ASN A 76 -0.17 22.98 -21.21
N THR A 77 0.12 22.32 -20.11
CA THR A 77 0.70 20.97 -20.08
C THR A 77 -0.10 20.09 -19.14
N ARG A 78 -0.39 18.87 -19.56
CA ARG A 78 -1.04 17.86 -18.71
C ARG A 78 0.02 17.18 -17.85
N TYR A 79 -0.18 17.20 -16.55
CA TYR A 79 0.76 16.63 -15.60
C TYR A 79 0.20 15.41 -14.88
N PHE A 80 1.09 14.59 -14.39
CA PHE A 80 0.79 13.57 -13.38
C PHE A 80 1.92 13.48 -12.35
N THR A 81 1.61 12.93 -11.20
CA THR A 81 2.60 12.64 -10.16
C THR A 81 2.25 11.39 -9.38
N VAL A 82 3.23 10.82 -8.66
CA VAL A 82 3.09 9.61 -7.86
C VAL A 82 3.57 9.91 -6.45
N SER A 83 2.72 9.66 -5.46
CA SER A 83 3.05 9.89 -4.04
C SER A 83 2.76 8.65 -3.18
N GLN A 84 3.74 8.29 -2.36
CA GLN A 84 3.58 7.27 -1.32
C GLN A 84 3.30 7.90 0.05
N PHE A 85 3.48 9.20 0.21
CA PHE A 85 3.36 9.87 1.49
C PHE A 85 1.91 9.83 2.00
N ASP A 86 1.74 9.39 3.25
CA ASP A 86 0.41 9.15 3.83
C ASP A 86 -0.48 10.40 3.89
N ASP A 87 0.10 11.57 4.21
CA ASP A 87 -0.63 12.85 4.28
C ASP A 87 -0.83 13.49 2.90
N GLY A 88 -0.32 12.84 1.83
CA GLY A 88 -0.42 13.34 0.48
C GLY A 88 0.50 14.52 0.17
N ILE A 89 0.19 15.22 -0.93
CA ILE A 89 0.97 16.35 -1.42
C ILE A 89 0.41 17.63 -0.78
N LYS A 90 1.29 18.46 -0.24
CA LYS A 90 0.92 19.68 0.50
C LYS A 90 0.91 20.93 -0.40
N GLU A 91 1.59 20.85 -1.51
CA GLU A 91 1.73 21.92 -2.49
C GLU A 91 0.52 21.99 -3.41
N ILE A 92 0.29 23.18 -4.00
CA ILE A 92 -0.72 23.40 -5.03
C ILE A 92 -0.14 22.93 -6.35
N LEU A 93 -0.71 21.89 -6.91
CA LEU A 93 -0.30 21.35 -8.21
C LEU A 93 -0.98 22.13 -9.35
N PRO A 94 -0.41 22.10 -10.58
CA PRO A 94 -1.09 22.60 -11.75
C PRO A 94 -2.48 22.00 -11.90
N LEU A 95 -3.43 22.78 -12.43
CA LEU A 95 -4.80 22.34 -12.66
C LEU A 95 -4.82 21.04 -13.47
N ASP A 96 -5.75 20.14 -13.15
CA ASP A 96 -5.94 18.83 -13.81
C ASP A 96 -4.73 17.89 -13.72
N THR A 97 -3.81 18.10 -12.77
CA THR A 97 -2.75 17.13 -12.50
C THR A 97 -3.35 15.81 -12.01
N VAL A 98 -3.01 14.70 -12.67
CA VAL A 98 -3.43 13.36 -12.25
C VAL A 98 -2.53 12.89 -11.11
N ASN A 99 -3.12 12.70 -9.92
CA ASN A 99 -2.41 12.26 -8.74
C ASN A 99 -2.58 10.74 -8.55
N PHE A 100 -1.47 9.98 -8.60
CA PHE A 100 -1.45 8.58 -8.18
C PHE A 100 -0.97 8.50 -6.74
N VAL A 101 -1.80 7.97 -5.86
CA VAL A 101 -1.55 8.03 -4.40
C VAL A 101 -1.60 6.65 -3.75
N ALA A 102 -0.57 6.30 -3.00
CA ALA A 102 -0.51 5.06 -2.24
C ALA A 102 -0.91 5.26 -0.77
N GLY A 103 -0.65 6.42 -0.19
CA GLY A 103 -1.00 6.74 1.21
C GLY A 103 -2.49 6.93 1.45
N GLY A 104 -3.15 7.66 0.57
CA GLY A 104 -4.60 7.76 0.49
C GLY A 104 -5.26 8.80 1.38
N ASN A 105 -4.53 9.67 2.08
CA ASN A 105 -5.13 10.77 2.84
C ASN A 105 -5.36 12.04 1.98
N MET A 106 -5.27 11.92 0.68
CA MET A 106 -5.60 12.94 -0.31
C MET A 106 -6.42 12.33 -1.45
N ASP A 107 -7.07 13.17 -2.24
CA ASP A 107 -7.77 12.76 -3.45
C ASP A 107 -6.79 12.38 -4.56
N GLY A 108 -7.13 11.34 -5.29
CA GLY A 108 -6.31 10.85 -6.39
C GLY A 108 -6.68 9.42 -6.80
N ILE A 109 -5.98 8.91 -7.80
CA ILE A 109 -6.14 7.54 -8.28
C ILE A 109 -5.38 6.60 -7.34
N PRO A 110 -6.07 5.66 -6.67
CA PRO A 110 -5.43 4.74 -5.77
C PRO A 110 -4.41 3.82 -6.46
N ILE A 111 -3.21 3.74 -5.91
CA ILE A 111 -2.19 2.75 -6.28
C ILE A 111 -1.75 1.96 -5.05
N PRO A 112 -1.22 0.72 -5.22
CA PRO A 112 -0.86 -0.11 -4.08
C PRO A 112 0.32 0.47 -3.28
N LEU A 113 0.21 0.44 -1.95
CA LEU A 113 1.30 0.76 -1.03
C LEU A 113 2.22 -0.45 -0.91
N ILE A 114 3.22 -0.50 -1.74
CA ILE A 114 4.13 -1.65 -1.89
C ILE A 114 5.60 -1.26 -1.70
N CYS A 115 6.41 -2.27 -1.45
CA CYS A 115 7.87 -2.19 -1.35
C CYS A 115 8.51 -3.40 -2.04
N SER A 116 9.75 -3.72 -1.73
CA SER A 116 10.38 -4.96 -2.17
C SER A 116 9.53 -6.19 -1.80
N PRO A 117 9.53 -7.25 -2.60
CA PRO A 117 8.86 -8.49 -2.23
C PRO A 117 9.49 -9.09 -0.96
N ILE A 118 8.70 -9.85 -0.22
CA ILE A 118 9.20 -10.64 0.90
C ILE A 118 10.26 -11.62 0.37
N PRO A 119 11.41 -11.77 1.06
CA PRO A 119 12.47 -12.68 0.64
C PRO A 119 11.99 -14.11 0.43
N GLN A 120 12.37 -14.73 -0.68
CA GLN A 120 11.86 -16.05 -1.11
C GLN A 120 12.05 -17.14 -0.05
N GLN A 121 13.13 -17.09 0.74
CA GLN A 121 13.40 -18.04 1.81
C GLN A 121 12.34 -18.01 2.94
N LEU A 122 11.58 -16.94 3.05
CA LEU A 122 10.49 -16.79 4.03
C LEU A 122 9.14 -17.29 3.50
N LEU A 123 9.02 -17.52 2.19
CA LEU A 123 7.78 -17.91 1.50
C LEU A 123 7.56 -19.45 1.48
N THR A 124 7.98 -20.16 2.51
CA THR A 124 7.78 -21.60 2.61
C THR A 124 6.32 -21.94 2.93
N GLU A 125 5.82 -23.02 2.35
CA GLU A 125 4.48 -23.53 2.68
C GLU A 125 4.39 -23.95 4.15
N THR A 126 3.25 -23.67 4.75
CA THR A 126 2.99 -23.93 6.17
C THR A 126 1.53 -24.36 6.32
N PRO A 127 1.23 -25.40 7.08
CA PRO A 127 -0.14 -25.81 7.39
C PRO A 127 -0.93 -24.67 8.03
N LYS A 128 -2.21 -24.54 7.68
CA LYS A 128 -3.13 -23.55 8.23
C LYS A 128 -3.80 -24.09 9.48
N ASP A 129 -3.42 -23.60 10.64
CA ASP A 129 -3.98 -23.98 11.95
C ASP A 129 -4.55 -22.79 12.73
N ILE A 130 -4.46 -21.57 12.14
CA ILE A 130 -5.05 -20.35 12.67
C ILE A 130 -6.17 -19.90 11.72
N PHE A 131 -7.37 -19.71 12.25
CA PHE A 131 -8.51 -19.28 11.44
C PHE A 131 -8.30 -17.85 10.93
N CYS A 132 -8.11 -16.87 11.83
CA CYS A 132 -7.88 -15.47 11.47
C CYS A 132 -6.86 -14.85 12.41
N SER A 133 -5.99 -13.98 11.89
CA SER A 133 -4.97 -13.34 12.72
C SER A 133 -4.79 -11.85 12.44
N PHE A 134 -4.23 -11.15 13.43
CA PHE A 134 -3.64 -9.83 13.31
C PHE A 134 -2.36 -9.71 14.13
N VAL A 135 -1.24 -9.45 13.47
CA VAL A 135 0.04 -9.12 14.11
C VAL A 135 0.39 -7.68 13.75
N GLY A 136 0.35 -6.78 14.69
CA GLY A 136 0.61 -5.36 14.39
C GLY A 136 0.38 -4.43 15.56
N THR A 137 0.48 -3.15 15.28
CA THR A 137 0.23 -2.09 16.25
C THR A 137 -1.24 -1.74 16.27
N TYR A 138 -1.82 -1.65 17.44
CA TYR A 138 -3.14 -1.10 17.69
C TYR A 138 -3.09 -0.20 18.93
N VAL A 139 -3.52 1.04 18.74
CA VAL A 139 -3.54 2.09 19.77
C VAL A 139 -4.91 2.73 19.72
N ASN A 140 -5.43 3.12 20.86
CA ASN A 140 -6.67 3.87 20.92
C ASN A 140 -6.43 5.29 20.40
N SER A 141 -6.67 5.50 19.11
CA SER A 141 -6.67 6.83 18.48
C SER A 141 -7.53 6.80 17.22
N GLU A 142 -8.07 7.94 16.80
CA GLU A 142 -8.89 8.07 15.59
C GLU A 142 -8.21 7.47 14.34
N ARG A 143 -6.90 7.73 14.19
CA ARG A 143 -6.13 7.24 13.04
C ARG A 143 -5.98 5.72 12.98
N TYR A 144 -6.11 5.03 14.11
CA TYR A 144 -6.00 3.57 14.23
C TYR A 144 -7.30 2.92 14.67
N LYS A 145 -8.41 3.65 14.55
CA LYS A 145 -9.74 3.20 15.00
C LYS A 145 -10.08 1.80 14.48
N CYS A 146 -9.88 1.53 13.19
CA CYS A 146 -10.13 0.20 12.61
C CYS A 146 -9.39 -0.92 13.36
N ARG A 147 -8.14 -0.69 13.76
CA ARG A 147 -7.33 -1.70 14.46
C ARG A 147 -7.76 -1.88 15.90
N PHE A 148 -8.10 -0.78 16.56
CA PHE A 148 -8.54 -0.79 17.95
C PHE A 148 -9.92 -1.44 18.08
N ASP A 149 -10.85 -1.14 17.20
CA ASP A 149 -12.18 -1.73 17.20
C ASP A 149 -12.14 -3.23 16.90
N LEU A 150 -11.31 -3.67 15.94
CA LEU A 150 -11.07 -5.10 15.69
C LEU A 150 -10.53 -5.82 16.92
N TYR A 151 -9.55 -5.23 17.60
CA TYR A 151 -9.00 -5.80 18.83
C TYR A 151 -10.06 -5.93 19.92
N ASN A 152 -10.86 -4.90 20.15
CA ASN A 152 -11.92 -4.91 21.15
C ASN A 152 -13.00 -5.97 20.87
N ASN A 153 -13.35 -6.14 19.59
CA ASN A 153 -14.39 -7.09 19.21
C ASN A 153 -13.88 -8.55 19.24
N TYR A 154 -12.62 -8.81 18.88
CA TYR A 154 -12.18 -10.15 18.57
C TYR A 154 -11.00 -10.69 19.39
N SER A 155 -10.32 -9.87 20.21
CA SER A 155 -9.13 -10.32 20.96
C SER A 155 -9.42 -11.42 22.00
N ARG A 156 -10.67 -11.59 22.42
CA ARG A 156 -11.11 -12.66 23.33
C ARG A 156 -11.75 -13.84 22.60
N ASN A 157 -11.90 -13.75 21.28
CA ASN A 157 -12.46 -14.83 20.49
C ASN A 157 -11.35 -15.85 20.15
N LYS A 158 -11.56 -17.11 20.52
CA LYS A 158 -10.57 -18.19 20.33
C LYS A 158 -10.22 -18.49 18.86
N ASN A 159 -11.07 -18.09 17.92
CA ASN A 159 -10.85 -18.26 16.49
C ASN A 159 -9.92 -17.18 15.92
N PHE A 160 -9.64 -16.12 16.68
CA PHE A 160 -8.83 -14.99 16.25
C PHE A 160 -7.53 -14.92 17.08
N TYR A 161 -6.42 -14.82 16.39
CA TYR A 161 -5.12 -14.52 17.01
C TYR A 161 -4.82 -13.04 16.91
N PHE A 162 -4.54 -12.41 18.04
CA PHE A 162 -4.02 -11.04 18.10
C PHE A 162 -2.67 -11.05 18.83
N SER A 163 -1.65 -10.45 18.21
CA SER A 163 -0.38 -10.23 18.90
C SER A 163 -0.56 -9.29 20.10
N LYS A 164 0.36 -9.34 21.06
CA LYS A 164 0.33 -8.41 22.21
C LYS A 164 0.37 -6.96 21.75
N PRO A 165 -0.43 -6.05 22.39
CA PRO A 165 -0.43 -4.63 22.09
C PRO A 165 0.97 -4.02 22.20
N ARG A 166 1.37 -3.21 21.23
CA ARG A 166 2.64 -2.50 21.27
C ARG A 166 2.53 -1.19 20.49
N HIS A 167 3.34 -0.20 20.84
CA HIS A 167 3.44 1.05 20.10
C HIS A 167 4.08 0.84 18.72
N TRP A 168 3.70 1.70 17.79
CA TRP A 168 4.31 1.73 16.48
C TRP A 168 5.78 2.18 16.58
N ASN A 169 6.67 1.48 15.88
CA ASN A 169 8.06 1.85 15.72
C ASN A 169 8.47 1.52 14.28
N ARG A 170 9.19 2.42 13.63
CA ARG A 170 9.75 2.18 12.29
C ARG A 170 10.83 1.09 12.33
N GLN A 171 11.62 1.06 13.39
CA GLN A 171 12.56 -0.03 13.63
C GLN A 171 11.82 -1.22 14.25
N ILE A 172 11.38 -2.13 13.43
CA ILE A 172 10.70 -3.35 13.87
C ILE A 172 11.76 -4.34 14.35
N ALA A 173 11.64 -4.79 15.59
CA ALA A 173 12.53 -5.81 16.14
C ALA A 173 12.35 -7.16 15.40
N GLU A 174 13.43 -7.91 15.24
CA GLU A 174 13.47 -9.16 14.47
C GLU A 174 12.45 -10.19 14.96
N ASP A 175 12.31 -10.36 16.28
CA ASP A 175 11.34 -11.28 16.89
C ASP A 175 9.89 -10.97 16.47
N ARG A 176 9.58 -9.69 16.28
CA ARG A 176 8.24 -9.25 15.85
C ARG A 176 8.01 -9.48 14.36
N PHE A 177 9.05 -9.26 13.58
CA PHE A 177 8.98 -9.56 12.16
C PHE A 177 8.79 -11.07 11.95
N GLN A 178 9.54 -11.90 12.70
CA GLN A 178 9.38 -13.35 12.64
C GLN A 178 8.00 -13.80 13.16
N GLU A 179 7.47 -13.19 14.22
CA GLU A 179 6.10 -13.42 14.68
C GLU A 179 5.10 -13.14 13.55
N PHE A 180 5.22 -11.99 12.89
CA PHE A 180 4.35 -11.62 11.78
C PHE A 180 4.39 -12.67 10.64
N ILE A 181 5.58 -13.04 10.17
CA ILE A 181 5.76 -14.03 9.11
C ILE A 181 5.14 -15.38 9.52
N ASN A 182 5.49 -15.88 10.70
CA ASN A 182 5.08 -17.20 11.15
C ASN A 182 3.57 -17.29 11.37
N ILE A 183 2.98 -16.30 12.03
CA ILE A 183 1.53 -16.28 12.30
C ILE A 183 0.74 -16.12 11.01
N THR A 184 1.16 -15.19 10.13
CA THR A 184 0.46 -14.96 8.85
C THR A 184 0.47 -16.21 7.97
N LYS A 185 1.60 -16.89 7.86
CA LYS A 185 1.72 -18.14 7.08
C LYS A 185 0.81 -19.25 7.60
N ARG A 186 0.56 -19.32 8.89
CA ARG A 186 -0.31 -20.31 9.54
C ARG A 186 -1.79 -19.92 9.49
N SER A 187 -2.10 -18.67 9.10
CA SER A 187 -3.46 -18.14 9.12
C SER A 187 -4.18 -18.37 7.80
N THR A 188 -5.44 -18.83 7.85
CA THR A 188 -6.32 -18.86 6.68
C THR A 188 -6.63 -17.44 6.24
N PHE A 189 -7.07 -16.60 7.18
CA PHE A 189 -7.37 -15.20 6.97
C PHE A 189 -6.42 -14.32 7.78
N THR A 190 -6.04 -13.17 7.24
CA THR A 190 -5.25 -12.17 7.98
C THR A 190 -5.89 -10.80 7.86
N LEU A 191 -6.17 -10.19 9.01
CA LEU A 191 -6.75 -8.85 9.07
C LEU A 191 -5.74 -7.82 8.56
N CYS A 192 -6.19 -7.02 7.61
CA CYS A 192 -5.44 -5.97 6.96
C CYS A 192 -6.13 -4.61 7.15
N PRO A 193 -6.38 -4.17 8.39
CA PRO A 193 -6.97 -2.85 8.61
C PRO A 193 -6.01 -1.76 8.13
N ARG A 194 -6.60 -0.64 7.71
CA ARG A 194 -5.82 0.54 7.35
C ARG A 194 -4.78 0.90 8.44
N GLY A 195 -3.73 1.58 8.01
CA GLY A 195 -2.74 2.19 8.89
C GLY A 195 -3.10 3.63 9.24
N TYR A 196 -2.06 4.46 9.30
CA TYR A 196 -2.20 5.91 9.34
C TYR A 196 -2.84 6.44 8.05
N GLY A 197 -2.35 5.99 6.88
CA GLY A 197 -3.02 6.16 5.60
C GLY A 197 -4.16 5.16 5.39
N LYS A 198 -4.92 5.29 4.29
CA LYS A 198 -6.07 4.42 3.95
C LYS A 198 -5.66 2.99 3.59
N GLN A 199 -4.37 2.72 3.45
CA GLN A 199 -3.80 1.41 3.14
C GLN A 199 -2.78 0.94 4.19
N SER A 200 -2.27 -0.26 4.00
CA SER A 200 -1.15 -0.83 4.76
C SER A 200 -0.36 -1.78 3.86
N PHE A 201 0.96 -1.81 4.00
CA PHE A 201 1.83 -2.84 3.37
C PHE A 201 1.32 -4.25 3.61
N ARG A 202 0.72 -4.48 4.78
CA ARG A 202 0.17 -5.78 5.17
C ARG A 202 -0.78 -6.39 4.17
N LEU A 203 -1.60 -5.60 3.49
CA LEU A 203 -2.54 -6.09 2.50
C LEU A 203 -1.82 -6.88 1.38
N TYR A 204 -0.65 -6.42 0.99
CA TYR A 204 0.18 -7.01 -0.07
C TYR A 204 1.16 -8.06 0.45
N GLU A 205 1.61 -7.92 1.69
CA GLU A 205 2.46 -8.91 2.37
C GLU A 205 1.70 -10.21 2.62
N VAL A 206 0.45 -10.13 3.03
CA VAL A 206 -0.42 -11.27 3.33
C VAL A 206 -0.63 -12.17 2.12
N ILE A 207 -0.81 -11.57 0.93
CA ILE A 207 -0.95 -12.33 -0.33
C ILE A 207 0.32 -13.14 -0.61
N GLN A 208 1.50 -12.54 -0.43
CA GLN A 208 2.78 -13.22 -0.61
C GLN A 208 2.96 -14.37 0.38
N LEU A 209 2.47 -14.23 1.61
CA LEU A 209 2.54 -15.23 2.68
C LEU A 209 1.45 -16.30 2.58
N ASN A 210 0.75 -16.36 1.45
CA ASN A 210 -0.29 -17.35 1.18
C ASN A 210 -1.42 -17.37 2.21
N SER A 211 -1.87 -16.19 2.67
CA SER A 211 -3.06 -15.99 3.51
C SER A 211 -4.07 -15.11 2.77
N ILE A 212 -5.35 -15.28 3.05
CA ILE A 212 -6.40 -14.47 2.43
C ILE A 212 -6.49 -13.14 3.19
N PRO A 213 -6.26 -12.00 2.52
CA PRO A 213 -6.35 -10.71 3.17
C PRO A 213 -7.80 -10.35 3.49
N VAL A 214 -8.01 -9.80 4.70
CA VAL A 214 -9.28 -9.22 5.13
C VAL A 214 -9.08 -7.73 5.27
N PHE A 215 -9.45 -6.97 4.24
CA PHE A 215 -9.29 -5.51 4.23
C PHE A 215 -10.43 -4.84 5.00
N VAL A 216 -10.11 -4.22 6.13
CA VAL A 216 -11.07 -3.49 6.95
C VAL A 216 -10.83 -1.99 6.80
N TYR A 217 -11.85 -1.25 6.38
CA TYR A 217 -11.76 0.15 6.04
C TYR A 217 -12.95 0.97 6.56
N ASP A 218 -12.70 2.24 6.80
CA ASP A 218 -13.69 3.28 7.07
C ASP A 218 -13.98 4.12 5.81
N ASP A 219 -13.01 4.22 4.91
CA ASP A 219 -13.09 4.87 3.61
C ASP A 219 -12.48 3.96 2.55
N GLU A 220 -13.25 3.67 1.49
CA GLU A 220 -12.82 2.71 0.45
C GLU A 220 -11.65 3.26 -0.35
N PHE A 221 -10.56 2.51 -0.35
CA PHE A 221 -9.36 2.85 -1.09
C PHE A 221 -8.76 1.60 -1.74
N LEU A 222 -9.33 1.19 -2.89
CA LEU A 222 -8.97 -0.03 -3.61
C LEU A 222 -8.23 0.31 -4.91
N PRO A 223 -6.90 0.07 -5.00
CA PRO A 223 -6.14 0.27 -6.22
C PRO A 223 -6.71 -0.51 -7.40
N PHE A 224 -6.79 0.15 -8.57
CA PHE A 224 -7.20 -0.45 -9.83
C PHE A 224 -8.54 -1.21 -9.78
N LYS A 225 -9.51 -0.73 -8.98
CA LYS A 225 -10.80 -1.42 -8.80
C LYS A 225 -11.64 -1.51 -10.08
N ASP A 226 -11.30 -0.73 -11.09
CA ASP A 226 -11.87 -0.79 -12.45
C ASP A 226 -11.37 -2.01 -13.25
N ARG A 227 -10.30 -2.68 -12.81
CA ARG A 227 -9.62 -3.78 -13.50
C ARG A 227 -9.43 -5.03 -12.65
N ILE A 228 -9.57 -4.90 -11.35
CA ILE A 228 -9.38 -5.99 -10.39
C ILE A 228 -10.70 -6.30 -9.70
N ASP A 229 -11.14 -7.55 -9.81
CA ASP A 229 -12.18 -8.07 -8.92
C ASP A 229 -11.55 -8.38 -7.55
N TRP A 230 -11.64 -7.43 -6.63
CA TRP A 230 -11.12 -7.56 -5.27
C TRP A 230 -11.76 -8.70 -4.50
N SER A 231 -13.03 -9.04 -4.78
CA SER A 231 -13.74 -10.14 -4.12
C SER A 231 -13.20 -11.51 -4.50
N SER A 232 -12.47 -11.61 -5.59
CA SER A 232 -11.87 -12.87 -6.05
C SER A 232 -10.73 -13.35 -5.16
N PHE A 233 -10.09 -12.47 -4.36
CA PHE A 233 -8.91 -12.81 -3.54
C PHE A 233 -8.88 -12.18 -2.14
N CYS A 234 -9.74 -11.21 -1.87
CA CYS A 234 -9.74 -10.42 -0.65
C CYS A 234 -11.16 -10.34 -0.08
N VAL A 235 -11.28 -10.41 1.23
CA VAL A 235 -12.53 -10.09 1.94
C VAL A 235 -12.49 -8.63 2.30
N THR A 236 -13.42 -7.83 1.80
CA THR A 236 -13.53 -6.41 2.11
C THR A 236 -14.65 -6.18 3.11
N VAL A 237 -14.39 -5.49 4.21
CA VAL A 237 -15.35 -5.24 5.29
C VAL A 237 -15.29 -3.78 5.72
N LYS A 238 -16.44 -3.13 5.74
CA LYS A 238 -16.53 -1.79 6.33
C LYS A 238 -16.39 -1.85 7.85
N LEU A 239 -15.79 -0.82 8.43
CA LEU A 239 -15.61 -0.74 9.88
C LEU A 239 -16.93 -0.86 10.67
N GLU A 240 -18.01 -0.31 10.14
CA GLU A 240 -19.35 -0.41 10.74
C GLU A 240 -19.91 -1.84 10.79
N ASP A 241 -19.45 -2.72 9.89
CA ASP A 241 -19.91 -4.10 9.75
C ASP A 241 -19.02 -5.15 10.43
N ILE A 242 -17.98 -4.73 11.15
CA ILE A 242 -17.00 -5.66 11.75
C ILE A 242 -17.61 -6.66 12.72
N SER A 243 -18.75 -6.35 13.35
CA SER A 243 -19.47 -7.29 14.23
C SER A 243 -19.89 -8.58 13.51
N ASN A 244 -20.07 -8.54 12.20
CA ASN A 244 -20.46 -9.68 11.36
C ASN A 244 -19.26 -10.42 10.75
N LEU A 245 -18.04 -9.97 11.01
CA LEU A 245 -16.82 -10.46 10.35
C LEU A 245 -16.66 -11.98 10.47
N GLU A 246 -16.85 -12.55 11.66
CA GLU A 246 -16.69 -13.98 11.86
C GLU A 246 -17.71 -14.79 11.04
N ILE A 247 -18.94 -14.31 10.93
CA ILE A 247 -19.98 -14.93 10.11
C ILE A 247 -19.57 -14.94 8.64
N VAL A 248 -19.09 -13.78 8.15
CA VAL A 248 -18.61 -13.62 6.77
C VAL A 248 -17.46 -14.58 6.49
N LEU A 249 -16.46 -14.65 7.36
CA LEU A 249 -15.30 -15.51 7.15
C LEU A 249 -15.67 -17.00 7.19
N ASN A 250 -16.58 -17.43 8.09
CA ASN A 250 -17.08 -18.80 8.17
C ASN A 250 -17.92 -19.22 6.96
N SER A 251 -18.52 -18.27 6.23
CA SER A 251 -19.27 -18.58 5.01
C SER A 251 -18.38 -18.99 3.82
N ILE A 252 -17.08 -18.71 3.87
CA ILE A 252 -16.11 -18.97 2.80
C ILE A 252 -15.59 -20.42 3.00
N ASN A 253 -16.13 -21.35 2.22
CA ASN A 253 -15.72 -22.75 2.30
C ASN A 253 -14.29 -22.98 1.78
N TYR A 254 -13.75 -24.16 2.04
CA TYR A 254 -12.36 -24.52 1.68
C TYR A 254 -12.07 -24.36 0.18
N VAL A 255 -13.00 -24.76 -0.70
CA VAL A 255 -12.81 -24.62 -2.16
C VAL A 255 -12.64 -23.17 -2.54
N LYS A 256 -13.52 -22.30 -2.04
CA LYS A 256 -13.44 -20.86 -2.28
C LYS A 256 -12.15 -20.24 -1.71
N GLN A 257 -11.70 -20.70 -0.54
CA GLN A 257 -10.42 -20.27 0.03
C GLN A 257 -9.25 -20.58 -0.92
N GLN A 258 -9.20 -21.78 -1.52
CA GLN A 258 -8.15 -22.13 -2.48
C GLN A 258 -8.20 -21.30 -3.75
N GLU A 259 -9.39 -21.03 -4.28
CA GLU A 259 -9.59 -20.13 -5.42
C GLU A 259 -9.06 -18.72 -5.12
N MET A 260 -9.38 -18.19 -3.93
CA MET A 260 -8.94 -16.86 -3.49
C MET A 260 -7.40 -16.78 -3.36
N LEU A 261 -6.76 -17.81 -2.85
CA LEU A 261 -5.28 -17.85 -2.74
C LEU A 261 -4.61 -17.88 -4.11
N ILE A 262 -5.17 -18.63 -5.08
CA ILE A 262 -4.66 -18.70 -6.46
C ILE A 262 -4.84 -17.34 -7.14
N ALA A 263 -6.04 -16.76 -7.07
CA ALA A 263 -6.34 -15.46 -7.65
C ALA A 263 -5.45 -14.36 -7.06
N GLY A 264 -5.25 -14.38 -5.73
CA GLY A 264 -4.37 -13.41 -5.05
C GLY A 264 -2.93 -13.43 -5.58
N LYS A 265 -2.35 -14.62 -5.79
CA LYS A 265 -0.99 -14.74 -6.37
C LYS A 265 -0.91 -14.19 -7.80
N GLN A 266 -1.93 -14.42 -8.62
CA GLN A 266 -1.98 -13.90 -10.00
C GLN A 266 -2.08 -12.37 -10.00
N ILE A 267 -3.01 -11.82 -9.22
CA ILE A 267 -3.22 -10.38 -9.09
C ILE A 267 -1.98 -9.69 -8.49
N TYR A 268 -1.34 -10.29 -7.48
CA TYR A 268 -0.11 -9.75 -6.92
C TYR A 268 0.98 -9.57 -7.99
N ASN A 269 1.22 -10.59 -8.80
CA ASN A 269 2.25 -10.54 -9.85
C ASN A 269 1.94 -9.50 -10.92
N GLU A 270 0.68 -9.33 -11.29
CA GLU A 270 0.26 -8.42 -12.36
C GLU A 270 0.14 -6.96 -11.89
N TYR A 271 -0.34 -6.71 -10.66
CA TYR A 271 -0.71 -5.38 -10.20
C TYR A 271 0.10 -4.88 -8.99
N PHE A 272 0.53 -5.77 -8.08
CA PHE A 272 1.04 -5.39 -6.77
C PHE A 272 2.55 -5.56 -6.61
N THR A 273 3.26 -5.74 -7.70
CA THR A 273 4.72 -5.56 -7.76
C THR A 273 5.05 -4.13 -8.20
N MET A 274 6.25 -3.63 -7.88
CA MET A 274 6.70 -2.31 -8.34
C MET A 274 6.57 -2.14 -9.86
N LYS A 275 6.97 -3.18 -10.62
CA LYS A 275 6.86 -3.19 -12.08
C LYS A 275 5.40 -3.28 -12.56
N GLY A 276 4.59 -4.11 -11.92
CA GLY A 276 3.17 -4.26 -12.23
C GLY A 276 2.41 -2.96 -12.01
N MET A 277 2.57 -2.35 -10.84
CA MET A 277 2.01 -1.04 -10.52
C MET A 277 2.40 0.02 -11.55
N SER A 278 3.71 0.13 -11.88
CA SER A 278 4.20 1.14 -12.81
C SER A 278 3.62 0.98 -14.21
N LYS A 279 3.47 -0.27 -14.69
CA LYS A 279 2.79 -0.55 -15.97
C LYS A 279 1.31 -0.17 -15.94
N ASN A 280 0.64 -0.41 -14.81
CA ASN A 280 -0.77 -0.08 -14.67
C ASN A 280 -1.01 1.44 -14.54
N ILE A 281 -0.08 2.21 -13.97
CA ILE A 281 -0.09 3.68 -14.03
C ILE A 281 -0.01 4.14 -15.49
N LEU A 282 0.95 3.64 -16.28
CA LEU A 282 1.06 3.98 -17.70
C LEU A 282 -0.23 3.66 -18.45
N LYS A 283 -0.80 2.46 -18.25
CA LYS A 283 -2.07 2.04 -18.86
C LYS A 283 -3.24 2.94 -18.45
N THR A 284 -3.26 3.44 -17.22
CA THR A 284 -4.28 4.39 -16.76
C THR A 284 -4.16 5.70 -17.55
N LEU A 285 -2.95 6.26 -17.65
CA LEU A 285 -2.71 7.50 -18.41
C LEU A 285 -3.03 7.39 -19.90
N GLN A 286 -2.91 6.19 -20.49
CA GLN A 286 -3.27 5.92 -21.88
C GLN A 286 -4.79 5.94 -22.11
N ASN A 287 -5.58 5.75 -21.07
CA ASN A 287 -7.04 5.68 -21.14
C ASN A 287 -7.73 6.97 -20.67
N LEU A 288 -6.98 7.96 -20.15
CA LEU A 288 -7.42 9.32 -19.79
C LEU A 288 -7.29 10.29 -20.98
#